data_fb97c4b5b7290a598deea7587fdca07b
#
_entry.id   fb97c4b5b7290a598deea7587fdca07b
#
_cell.length_a   1.000
_cell.length_b   1.000
_cell.length_c   1.000
_cell.angle_alpha   90.00
_cell.angle_beta   90.00
_cell.angle_gamma   90.00
#
_symmetry.space_group_name_H-M   'P 1'
#
loop_
_entity.id
_entity.type
_entity.pdbx_description
1 polymer ?
#
loop_
_entity_poly.entity_id
_entity_poly.type
_entity_poly.pdbx_seq_one_letter_code
_entity_poly.pdbx_strand_id
1 'polypeptide(L)'
;HRHSSAASDVYKRQVHHRIDFSRGEIAQPLREVGKAGDRRGTRISFKPDPDIFSDPIFRYETLDHRLRELSYLNPGVRIHLRDERVDASGAVREEVFHSEDGLAAYVAHLNRQKTIWSPVVAMRAEDEEIGLAAEVALQYTDATSELVLAFGNNIVNPDGGTHLTGFRNQLTRSINAYAKKQGLLKDLTPSGDDLREGITAIVSMRLPDPSFNNQTKEKLLNPEAETFVSKMVSEQLSL
;
A
#
# COMPACT_ATOMS: atom_id res chain seq x y z
N HIS A 1 -0.75 -36.79 10.73
CA HIS A 1 -1.40 -35.47 10.80
C HIS A 1 -0.32 -34.37 10.76
N ARG A 2 -0.24 -33.62 9.64
CA ARG A 2 0.65 -32.46 9.53
C ARG A 2 -0.11 -31.23 10.04
N HIS A 3 0.00 -30.97 11.35
CA HIS A 3 -0.54 -29.79 12.00
C HIS A 3 0.15 -28.50 11.50
N SER A 4 -0.47 -27.33 11.73
CA SER A 4 0.18 -26.05 11.47
C SER A 4 1.50 -25.95 12.25
N SER A 5 2.49 -25.44 11.59
CA SER A 5 3.79 -25.18 12.18
C SER A 5 4.33 -23.84 11.71
N ALA A 6 5.01 -23.13 12.59
CA ALA A 6 5.73 -21.92 12.24
C ALA A 6 7.10 -21.94 12.91
N ALA A 7 8.09 -21.33 12.27
CA ALA A 7 9.40 -21.12 12.82
C ALA A 7 9.87 -19.71 12.48
N SER A 8 10.51 -19.05 13.43
CA SER A 8 11.22 -17.80 13.22
C SER A 8 12.70 -17.98 13.49
N ASP A 9 13.50 -17.68 12.49
CA ASP A 9 14.96 -17.69 12.56
C ASP A 9 15.45 -16.23 12.53
N VAL A 10 16.30 -15.84 13.48
CA VAL A 10 16.90 -14.50 13.57
C VAL A 10 18.42 -14.62 13.49
N TYR A 11 18.98 -13.91 12.51
CA TYR A 11 20.44 -13.84 12.29
C TYR A 11 20.93 -12.46 12.72
N LYS A 12 21.55 -12.39 13.92
CA LYS A 12 22.01 -11.15 14.53
C LYS A 12 23.33 -11.34 15.24
N ARG A 13 24.29 -10.41 15.06
CA ARG A 13 25.60 -10.41 15.73
C ARG A 13 26.34 -11.74 15.60
N GLN A 14 26.31 -12.34 14.39
CA GLN A 14 26.95 -13.64 14.06
C GLN A 14 26.31 -14.86 14.74
N VAL A 15 25.20 -14.71 15.43
CA VAL A 15 24.49 -15.82 16.09
C VAL A 15 23.15 -16.05 15.38
N HIS A 16 22.82 -17.31 15.18
CA HIS A 16 21.54 -17.77 14.65
C HIS A 16 20.66 -18.27 15.80
N HIS A 17 19.54 -17.59 16.01
CA HIS A 17 18.53 -17.99 16.98
C HIS A 17 17.29 -18.50 16.26
N ARG A 18 16.58 -19.45 16.88
CA ARG A 18 15.34 -20.02 16.34
C ARG A 18 14.33 -20.27 17.44
N ILE A 19 13.05 -20.03 17.13
CA ILE A 19 11.89 -20.40 17.91
C ILE A 19 10.91 -21.15 17.00
N ASP A 20 10.29 -22.22 17.52
CA ASP A 20 9.33 -23.02 16.78
C ASP A 20 7.96 -23.00 17.47
N PHE A 21 6.90 -22.95 16.68
CA PHE A 21 5.51 -22.94 17.13
C PHE A 21 4.73 -24.10 16.50
N SER A 22 3.72 -24.59 17.20
CA SER A 22 2.73 -25.51 16.71
C SER A 22 1.36 -25.11 17.23
N ARG A 23 0.40 -24.85 16.33
CA ARG A 23 -0.97 -24.42 16.68
C ARG A 23 -1.01 -23.21 17.61
N GLY A 24 -0.09 -22.24 17.44
CA GLY A 24 0.01 -21.03 18.26
C GLY A 24 0.76 -21.19 19.57
N GLU A 25 1.09 -22.42 19.99
CA GLU A 25 1.89 -22.68 21.19
C GLU A 25 3.38 -22.80 20.86
N ILE A 26 4.24 -22.45 21.83
CA ILE A 26 5.68 -22.58 21.69
C ILE A 26 6.06 -24.07 21.76
N ALA A 27 6.38 -24.67 20.60
CA ALA A 27 6.83 -26.04 20.50
C ALA A 27 8.29 -26.19 20.94
N GLN A 28 9.14 -25.20 20.63
CA GLN A 28 10.51 -25.09 21.07
C GLN A 28 10.80 -23.63 21.41
N PRO A 29 11.28 -23.32 22.62
CA PRO A 29 11.58 -21.94 23.02
C PRO A 29 12.72 -21.36 22.19
N LEU A 30 12.89 -20.03 22.27
CA LEU A 30 13.98 -19.34 21.61
C LEU A 30 15.32 -19.90 22.07
N ARG A 31 16.11 -20.38 21.15
CA ARG A 31 17.41 -21.00 21.39
C ARG A 31 18.44 -20.55 20.35
N GLU A 32 19.67 -20.56 20.74
CA GLU A 32 20.79 -20.48 19.82
C GLU A 32 20.93 -21.84 19.08
N VAL A 33 20.98 -21.78 17.74
CA VAL A 33 21.10 -22.98 16.90
C VAL A 33 22.43 -23.03 16.14
N GLY A 34 23.25 -21.97 16.26
CA GLY A 34 24.60 -21.97 15.70
C GLY A 34 25.07 -20.58 15.27
N LYS A 35 26.13 -20.56 14.45
CA LYS A 35 26.66 -19.31 13.89
C LYS A 35 25.80 -18.83 12.70
N ALA A 36 25.54 -17.52 12.63
CA ALA A 36 24.85 -16.90 11.50
C ALA A 36 25.74 -16.81 10.25
N GLY A 37 27.08 -16.86 10.41
CA GLY A 37 28.00 -16.52 9.33
C GLY A 37 27.77 -15.09 8.83
N ASP A 38 27.74 -14.90 7.52
CA ASP A 38 27.47 -13.59 6.90
C ASP A 38 25.97 -13.26 6.81
N ARG A 39 25.10 -14.14 7.30
CA ARG A 39 23.65 -13.92 7.26
C ARG A 39 23.23 -12.86 8.26
N ARG A 40 22.34 -11.97 7.81
CA ARG A 40 21.71 -10.95 8.65
C ARG A 40 20.23 -10.84 8.27
N GLY A 41 19.36 -10.71 9.27
CA GLY A 41 17.93 -10.55 9.06
C GLY A 41 17.09 -11.62 9.76
N THR A 42 15.86 -11.76 9.32
CA THR A 42 14.87 -12.69 9.87
C THR A 42 14.33 -13.59 8.77
N ARG A 43 14.15 -14.87 9.07
CA ARG A 43 13.45 -15.84 8.21
C ARG A 43 12.22 -16.34 8.98
N ILE A 44 11.05 -16.22 8.37
CA ILE A 44 9.80 -16.77 8.90
C ILE A 44 9.36 -17.89 7.96
N SER A 45 9.08 -19.06 8.53
CA SER A 45 8.53 -20.20 7.82
C SER A 45 7.24 -20.62 8.50
N PHE A 46 6.16 -20.83 7.75
CA PHE A 46 4.90 -21.27 8.34
C PHE A 46 4.11 -22.16 7.37
N LYS A 47 3.24 -22.96 7.94
CA LYS A 47 2.29 -23.79 7.23
C LYS A 47 0.90 -23.56 7.83
N PRO A 48 -0.09 -23.13 7.04
CA PRO A 48 -1.48 -23.01 7.50
C PRO A 48 -2.03 -24.35 8.03
N ASP A 49 -2.86 -24.28 9.09
CA ASP A 49 -3.51 -25.46 9.64
C ASP A 49 -4.76 -25.80 8.80
N PRO A 50 -4.86 -26.99 8.20
CA PRO A 50 -6.01 -27.38 7.42
C PRO A 50 -7.29 -27.58 8.26
N ASP A 51 -7.19 -27.71 9.59
CA ASP A 51 -8.35 -27.76 10.48
C ASP A 51 -8.98 -26.37 10.70
N ILE A 52 -8.19 -25.29 10.44
CA ILE A 52 -8.63 -23.89 10.57
C ILE A 52 -8.93 -23.27 9.20
N PHE A 53 -8.06 -23.52 8.22
CA PHE A 53 -8.17 -22.96 6.88
C PHE A 53 -8.66 -24.03 5.90
N SER A 54 -9.86 -23.85 5.37
CA SER A 54 -10.47 -24.77 4.41
C SER A 54 -9.69 -24.88 3.08
N ASP A 55 -8.99 -23.80 2.68
CA ASP A 55 -8.10 -23.76 1.51
C ASP A 55 -6.73 -23.22 1.93
N PRO A 56 -5.79 -24.09 2.35
CA PRO A 56 -4.46 -23.68 2.78
C PRO A 56 -3.49 -23.43 1.63
N ILE A 57 -3.96 -23.42 0.37
CA ILE A 57 -3.12 -23.30 -0.82
C ILE A 57 -2.87 -21.82 -1.13
N PHE A 58 -1.61 -21.41 -1.11
CA PHE A 58 -1.23 -20.08 -1.56
C PHE A 58 -1.39 -19.93 -3.08
N ARG A 59 -2.09 -18.87 -3.50
CA ARG A 59 -2.28 -18.52 -4.91
C ARG A 59 -1.23 -17.50 -5.32
N TYR A 60 -0.47 -17.82 -6.36
CA TYR A 60 0.61 -16.96 -6.84
C TYR A 60 0.09 -15.57 -7.21
N GLU A 61 -1.02 -15.50 -7.95
CA GLU A 61 -1.61 -14.25 -8.45
C GLU A 61 -2.02 -13.29 -7.31
N THR A 62 -2.53 -13.85 -6.21
CA THR A 62 -2.89 -13.05 -5.02
C THR A 62 -1.66 -12.46 -4.35
N LEU A 63 -0.59 -13.25 -4.23
CA LEU A 63 0.69 -12.80 -3.66
C LEU A 63 1.37 -11.80 -4.60
N ASP A 64 1.42 -12.07 -5.90
CA ASP A 64 1.96 -11.17 -6.92
C ASP A 64 1.33 -9.78 -6.83
N HIS A 65 0.00 -9.73 -6.89
CA HIS A 65 -0.73 -8.46 -6.81
C HIS A 65 -0.38 -7.68 -5.53
N ARG A 66 -0.42 -8.34 -4.37
CA ARG A 66 -0.15 -7.70 -3.09
C ARG A 66 1.30 -7.28 -2.90
N LEU A 67 2.25 -8.09 -3.33
CA LEU A 67 3.67 -7.77 -3.21
C LEU A 67 4.11 -6.66 -4.17
N ARG A 68 3.52 -6.63 -5.36
CA ARG A 68 3.67 -5.53 -6.33
C ARG A 68 3.16 -4.22 -5.74
N GLU A 69 1.96 -4.22 -5.17
CA GLU A 69 1.39 -3.08 -4.47
C GLU A 69 2.30 -2.59 -3.34
N LEU A 70 2.79 -3.50 -2.49
CA LEU A 70 3.71 -3.16 -1.40
C LEU A 70 5.03 -2.56 -1.90
N SER A 71 5.53 -2.97 -3.07
CA SER A 71 6.74 -2.38 -3.64
C SER A 71 6.56 -0.92 -4.05
N TYR A 72 5.36 -0.55 -4.51
CA TYR A 72 5.02 0.85 -4.81
C TYR A 72 4.79 1.69 -3.55
N LEU A 73 4.17 1.10 -2.52
CA LEU A 73 3.93 1.78 -1.24
C LEU A 73 5.21 1.98 -0.41
N ASN A 74 6.29 1.28 -0.75
CA ASN A 74 7.58 1.33 -0.04
C ASN A 74 8.73 1.48 -1.03
N PRO A 75 8.96 2.68 -1.58
CA PRO A 75 10.04 2.93 -2.54
C PRO A 75 11.40 2.44 -2.03
N GLY A 76 12.20 1.87 -2.92
CA GLY A 76 13.53 1.33 -2.61
C GLY A 76 13.52 -0.09 -2.01
N VAL A 77 12.38 -0.60 -1.55
CA VAL A 77 12.27 -1.98 -1.07
C VAL A 77 12.24 -2.94 -2.25
N ARG A 78 13.07 -3.98 -2.18
CA ARG A 78 13.09 -5.07 -3.17
C ARG A 78 12.40 -6.30 -2.59
N ILE A 79 11.36 -6.78 -3.27
CA ILE A 79 10.57 -7.95 -2.86
C ILE A 79 10.73 -9.03 -3.92
N HIS A 80 11.11 -10.24 -3.50
CA HIS A 80 11.30 -11.38 -4.37
C HIS A 80 10.25 -12.45 -4.06
N LEU A 81 9.39 -12.76 -5.03
CA LEU A 81 8.40 -13.83 -4.97
C LEU A 81 8.89 -15.01 -5.80
N ARG A 82 8.94 -16.20 -5.21
CA ARG A 82 9.28 -17.43 -5.89
C ARG A 82 8.31 -18.53 -5.49
N ASP A 83 7.66 -19.13 -6.47
CA ASP A 83 6.84 -20.32 -6.32
C ASP A 83 7.66 -21.55 -6.75
N GLU A 84 8.04 -22.37 -5.79
CA GLU A 84 8.86 -23.57 -6.05
C GLU A 84 8.04 -24.73 -6.63
N ARG A 85 6.71 -24.57 -6.75
CA ARG A 85 5.87 -25.53 -7.48
C ARG A 85 6.13 -25.38 -8.98
N VAL A 86 6.51 -26.47 -9.61
CA VAL A 86 6.75 -26.45 -11.05
C VAL A 86 5.44 -26.42 -11.81
N ASP A 87 5.38 -25.68 -12.89
CA ASP A 87 4.26 -25.69 -13.84
C ASP A 87 4.30 -26.93 -14.75
N ALA A 88 3.36 -27.01 -15.70
CA ALA A 88 3.29 -28.11 -16.66
C ALA A 88 4.55 -28.23 -17.57
N SER A 89 5.35 -27.17 -17.68
CA SER A 89 6.62 -27.14 -18.42
C SER A 89 7.83 -27.52 -17.59
N GLY A 90 7.66 -27.71 -16.26
CA GLY A 90 8.74 -27.93 -15.31
C GLY A 90 9.44 -26.65 -14.86
N ALA A 91 8.88 -25.47 -15.16
CA ALA A 91 9.44 -24.18 -14.79
C ALA A 91 8.93 -23.71 -13.43
N VAL A 92 9.80 -22.98 -12.71
CA VAL A 92 9.50 -22.27 -11.46
C VAL A 92 9.10 -20.85 -11.81
N ARG A 93 8.03 -20.33 -11.17
CA ARG A 93 7.61 -18.92 -11.29
C ARG A 93 8.37 -18.06 -10.30
N GLU A 94 8.98 -17.01 -10.83
CA GLU A 94 9.79 -16.10 -10.02
C GLU A 94 9.64 -14.67 -10.52
N GLU A 95 9.47 -13.70 -9.61
CA GLU A 95 9.38 -12.29 -9.94
C GLU A 95 10.00 -11.43 -8.85
N VAL A 96 10.58 -10.29 -9.27
CA VAL A 96 11.16 -9.29 -8.36
C VAL A 96 10.40 -7.99 -8.53
N PHE A 97 9.82 -7.51 -7.44
CA PHE A 97 9.12 -6.23 -7.38
C PHE A 97 10.05 -5.19 -6.76
N HIS A 98 10.20 -4.07 -7.42
CA HIS A 98 11.01 -2.95 -6.96
C HIS A 98 10.54 -1.67 -7.66
N SER A 99 10.40 -0.59 -6.90
CA SER A 99 10.06 0.73 -7.42
C SER A 99 10.84 1.80 -6.68
N GLU A 100 11.46 2.71 -7.42
CA GLU A 100 12.07 3.93 -6.88
C GLU A 100 11.06 5.09 -6.86
N ASP A 101 10.14 5.11 -7.84
CA ASP A 101 9.18 6.21 -8.04
C ASP A 101 7.87 6.04 -7.25
N GLY A 102 7.75 4.99 -6.43
CA GLY A 102 6.66 4.80 -5.49
C GLY A 102 5.25 4.91 -6.08
N LEU A 103 4.42 5.78 -5.49
CA LEU A 103 3.02 5.94 -5.92
C LEU A 103 2.87 6.49 -7.33
N ALA A 104 3.82 7.29 -7.82
CA ALA A 104 3.80 7.78 -9.20
C ALA A 104 3.89 6.62 -10.20
N ALA A 105 4.81 5.67 -9.96
CA ALA A 105 4.92 4.45 -10.76
C ALA A 105 3.67 3.57 -10.63
N TYR A 106 3.03 3.55 -9.46
CA TYR A 106 1.81 2.78 -9.27
C TYR A 106 0.64 3.33 -10.08
N VAL A 107 0.44 4.65 -10.07
CA VAL A 107 -0.58 5.31 -10.91
C VAL A 107 -0.32 5.03 -12.39
N ALA A 108 0.93 5.18 -12.85
CA ALA A 108 1.30 4.87 -14.23
C ALA A 108 1.03 3.39 -14.58
N HIS A 109 1.30 2.46 -13.66
CA HIS A 109 1.00 1.04 -13.82
C HIS A 109 -0.51 0.78 -13.96
N LEU A 110 -1.35 1.42 -13.13
CA LEU A 110 -2.80 1.29 -13.21
C LEU A 110 -3.39 1.84 -14.52
N ASN A 111 -2.72 2.83 -15.10
CA ASN A 111 -3.17 3.52 -16.31
C ASN A 111 -2.51 3.02 -17.61
N ARG A 112 -1.66 1.99 -17.54
CA ARG A 112 -0.87 1.50 -18.71
C ARG A 112 -1.67 1.14 -19.96
N GLN A 113 -2.98 0.91 -19.82
CA GLN A 113 -3.89 0.54 -20.92
C GLN A 113 -4.93 1.61 -21.23
N LYS A 114 -4.80 2.82 -20.63
CA LYS A 114 -5.72 3.93 -20.82
C LYS A 114 -5.07 5.04 -21.65
N THR A 115 -5.87 5.89 -22.25
CA THR A 115 -5.40 7.12 -22.88
C THR A 115 -5.11 8.18 -21.83
N ILE A 116 -3.87 8.66 -21.77
CA ILE A 116 -3.40 9.60 -20.75
C ILE A 116 -3.71 11.04 -21.17
N TRP A 117 -4.34 11.82 -20.28
CA TRP A 117 -4.67 13.23 -20.51
C TRP A 117 -3.79 14.20 -19.73
N SER A 118 -3.15 13.76 -18.65
CA SER A 118 -2.25 14.59 -17.86
C SER A 118 -0.99 13.84 -17.47
N PRO A 119 0.12 14.54 -17.13
CA PRO A 119 1.22 13.89 -16.43
C PRO A 119 0.76 13.34 -15.08
N VAL A 120 1.55 12.46 -14.48
CA VAL A 120 1.35 12.08 -13.08
C VAL A 120 1.75 13.26 -12.20
N VAL A 121 0.84 13.64 -11.30
CA VAL A 121 1.11 14.62 -10.24
C VAL A 121 1.32 13.86 -8.95
N ALA A 122 2.47 14.05 -8.32
CA ALA A 122 2.82 13.45 -7.03
C ALA A 122 3.03 14.53 -5.97
N MET A 123 2.47 14.32 -4.79
CA MET A 123 2.51 15.22 -3.64
C MET A 123 2.94 14.44 -2.41
N ARG A 124 3.77 15.04 -1.57
CA ARG A 124 4.22 14.42 -0.32
C ARG A 124 4.39 15.46 0.79
N ALA A 125 4.01 15.08 1.99
CA ALA A 125 4.30 15.84 3.22
C ALA A 125 4.65 14.87 4.35
N GLU A 126 5.49 15.33 5.25
CA GLU A 126 5.89 14.59 6.45
C GLU A 126 6.04 15.59 7.62
N ASP A 127 5.58 15.17 8.78
CA ASP A 127 5.74 15.88 10.04
C ASP A 127 6.31 14.91 11.08
N GLU A 128 7.61 15.02 11.32
CA GLU A 128 8.35 14.12 12.21
C GLU A 128 7.96 14.32 13.69
N GLU A 129 7.49 15.51 14.09
CA GLU A 129 7.14 15.79 15.48
C GLU A 129 5.92 15.00 15.92
N ILE A 130 4.94 14.85 15.03
CA ILE A 130 3.71 14.09 15.30
C ILE A 130 3.68 12.75 14.60
N GLY A 131 4.72 12.40 13.82
CA GLY A 131 4.88 11.11 13.15
C GLY A 131 3.90 10.89 12.01
N LEU A 132 3.38 11.95 11.37
CA LEU A 132 2.47 11.84 10.23
C LEU A 132 3.23 11.97 8.91
N ALA A 133 2.91 11.12 7.96
CA ALA A 133 3.37 11.27 6.58
C ALA A 133 2.24 10.91 5.61
N ALA A 134 2.07 11.75 4.59
CA ALA A 134 1.10 11.51 3.52
C ALA A 134 1.77 11.61 2.16
N GLU A 135 1.31 10.78 1.25
CA GLU A 135 1.71 10.80 -0.15
C GLU A 135 0.46 10.60 -1.03
N VAL A 136 0.35 11.40 -2.07
CA VAL A 136 -0.72 11.30 -3.06
C VAL A 136 -0.10 11.31 -4.44
N ALA A 137 -0.51 10.40 -5.31
CA ALA A 137 -0.24 10.47 -6.73
C ALA A 137 -1.55 10.40 -7.50
N LEU A 138 -1.69 11.20 -8.56
CA LEU A 138 -2.88 11.21 -9.39
C LEU A 138 -2.54 11.45 -10.87
N GLN A 139 -3.45 11.02 -11.75
CA GLN A 139 -3.36 11.23 -13.20
C GLN A 139 -4.75 11.19 -13.81
N TYR A 140 -5.02 12.02 -14.81
CA TYR A 140 -6.26 11.99 -15.58
C TYR A 140 -6.10 11.14 -16.84
N THR A 141 -7.18 10.44 -17.18
CA THR A 141 -7.27 9.53 -18.32
C THR A 141 -8.61 9.71 -19.04
N ASP A 142 -8.82 8.98 -20.13
CA ASP A 142 -10.07 8.91 -20.89
C ASP A 142 -11.19 8.08 -20.22
N ALA A 143 -10.97 7.59 -18.99
CA ALA A 143 -11.99 6.84 -18.25
C ALA A 143 -13.17 7.75 -17.87
N THR A 144 -14.39 7.18 -17.82
CA THR A 144 -15.61 7.88 -17.40
C THR A 144 -15.92 7.74 -15.91
N SER A 145 -15.06 7.06 -15.17
CA SER A 145 -15.19 6.84 -13.72
C SER A 145 -13.88 7.11 -12.99
N GLU A 146 -13.97 7.42 -11.71
CA GLU A 146 -12.79 7.53 -10.84
C GLU A 146 -12.26 6.14 -10.43
N LEU A 147 -10.94 6.04 -10.31
CA LEU A 147 -10.26 4.94 -9.65
C LEU A 147 -9.41 5.52 -8.52
N VAL A 148 -9.85 5.40 -7.29
CA VAL A 148 -9.12 5.94 -6.13
C VAL A 148 -8.84 4.85 -5.13
N LEU A 149 -7.56 4.62 -4.86
CA LEU A 149 -7.08 3.69 -3.84
C LEU A 149 -6.62 4.47 -2.60
N ALA A 150 -7.02 4.01 -1.43
CA ALA A 150 -6.68 4.63 -0.16
C ALA A 150 -5.94 3.63 0.75
N PHE A 151 -4.86 4.09 1.40
CA PHE A 151 -4.03 3.26 2.26
C PHE A 151 -3.74 3.97 3.59
N GLY A 152 -3.94 3.24 4.69
CA GLY A 152 -3.50 3.62 6.03
C GLY A 152 -2.42 2.64 6.53
N ASN A 153 -1.19 3.12 6.78
CA ASN A 153 -0.05 2.28 7.17
C ASN A 153 0.16 1.06 6.25
N ASN A 154 0.16 1.29 4.92
CA ASN A 154 0.27 0.27 3.87
C ASN A 154 -0.90 -0.72 3.80
N ILE A 155 -1.99 -0.51 4.53
CA ILE A 155 -3.18 -1.35 4.51
C ILE A 155 -4.22 -0.68 3.62
N VAL A 156 -4.75 -1.42 2.64
CA VAL A 156 -5.81 -0.91 1.78
C VAL A 156 -7.08 -0.63 2.61
N ASN A 157 -7.68 0.53 2.38
CA ASN A 157 -8.93 0.94 3.00
C ASN A 157 -9.99 1.04 1.89
N PRO A 158 -10.71 -0.04 1.56
CA PRO A 158 -11.67 -0.05 0.46
C PRO A 158 -12.82 0.96 0.66
N ASP A 159 -13.21 1.21 1.92
CA ASP A 159 -14.20 2.23 2.28
C ASP A 159 -13.57 3.63 2.48
N GLY A 160 -12.30 3.79 2.15
CA GLY A 160 -11.56 5.04 2.27
C GLY A 160 -11.32 5.46 3.71
N GLY A 161 -11.75 6.66 4.05
CA GLY A 161 -11.60 7.24 5.39
C GLY A 161 -11.29 8.73 5.34
N THR A 162 -10.89 9.27 6.49
CA THR A 162 -10.62 10.71 6.68
C THR A 162 -9.54 11.24 5.74
N HIS A 163 -8.46 10.49 5.49
CA HIS A 163 -7.42 10.87 4.53
C HIS A 163 -7.97 11.01 3.10
N LEU A 164 -8.84 10.08 2.66
CA LEU A 164 -9.47 10.16 1.35
C LEU A 164 -10.48 11.32 1.27
N THR A 165 -11.23 11.56 2.35
CA THR A 165 -12.14 12.71 2.45
C THR A 165 -11.37 14.01 2.33
N GLY A 166 -10.25 14.17 3.03
CA GLY A 166 -9.37 15.33 2.93
C GLY A 166 -8.86 15.57 1.51
N PHE A 167 -8.41 14.52 0.84
CA PHE A 167 -7.96 14.58 -0.55
C PHE A 167 -9.09 15.06 -1.48
N ARG A 168 -10.24 14.39 -1.48
CA ARG A 168 -11.36 14.68 -2.38
C ARG A 168 -11.88 16.11 -2.21
N ASN A 169 -12.09 16.53 -0.96
CA ASN A 169 -12.59 17.87 -0.65
C ASN A 169 -11.60 18.94 -1.09
N GLN A 170 -10.32 18.75 -0.81
CA GLN A 170 -9.32 19.77 -1.13
C GLN A 170 -8.99 19.80 -2.62
N LEU A 171 -8.95 18.67 -3.31
CA LEU A 171 -8.81 18.62 -4.77
C LEU A 171 -9.89 19.46 -5.44
N THR A 172 -11.15 19.23 -5.07
CA THR A 172 -12.31 20.00 -5.59
C THR A 172 -12.16 21.50 -5.33
N ARG A 173 -11.79 21.88 -4.11
CA ARG A 173 -11.59 23.29 -3.74
C ARG A 173 -10.46 23.93 -4.54
N SER A 174 -9.30 23.28 -4.63
CA SER A 174 -8.13 23.82 -5.32
C SER A 174 -8.39 24.00 -6.82
N ILE A 175 -9.00 23.02 -7.50
CA ILE A 175 -9.31 23.13 -8.93
C ILE A 175 -10.32 24.23 -9.17
N ASN A 176 -11.41 24.31 -8.40
CA ASN A 176 -12.42 25.35 -8.56
C ASN A 176 -11.87 26.76 -8.26
N ALA A 177 -11.01 26.89 -7.24
CA ALA A 177 -10.34 28.16 -6.93
C ALA A 177 -9.44 28.61 -8.09
N TYR A 178 -8.64 27.70 -8.64
CA TYR A 178 -7.79 27.95 -9.79
C TYR A 178 -8.62 28.35 -11.02
N ALA A 179 -9.65 27.57 -11.36
CA ALA A 179 -10.51 27.83 -12.51
C ALA A 179 -11.22 29.18 -12.40
N LYS A 180 -11.67 29.56 -11.20
CA LYS A 180 -12.25 30.88 -10.93
C LYS A 180 -11.21 32.00 -11.11
N LYS A 181 -10.00 31.83 -10.56
CA LYS A 181 -8.91 32.81 -10.69
C LYS A 181 -8.50 33.03 -12.15
N GLN A 182 -8.54 31.98 -12.96
CA GLN A 182 -8.20 32.04 -14.39
C GLN A 182 -9.38 32.44 -15.29
N GLY A 183 -10.56 32.69 -14.73
CA GLY A 183 -11.74 33.05 -15.50
C GLY A 183 -12.29 31.92 -16.39
N LEU A 184 -11.97 30.65 -16.05
CA LEU A 184 -12.41 29.47 -16.82
C LEU A 184 -13.85 29.07 -16.49
N LEU A 185 -14.36 29.47 -15.32
CA LEU A 185 -15.74 29.22 -14.91
C LEU A 185 -16.65 30.38 -15.43
N LYS A 186 -17.68 30.01 -16.18
CA LYS A 186 -18.73 30.98 -16.63
C LYS A 186 -19.85 30.99 -15.57
N ASP A 187 -20.91 30.23 -15.83
CA ASP A 187 -22.15 30.24 -15.01
C ASP A 187 -22.26 28.98 -14.11
N LEU A 188 -21.39 27.99 -14.31
CA LEU A 188 -21.43 26.72 -13.60
C LEU A 188 -20.12 26.45 -12.88
N THR A 189 -20.22 26.03 -11.61
CA THR A 189 -19.06 25.51 -10.84
C THR A 189 -19.13 23.98 -10.86
N PRO A 190 -18.10 23.27 -11.38
CA PRO A 190 -18.07 21.82 -11.38
C PRO A 190 -18.19 21.24 -9.98
N SER A 191 -18.94 20.15 -9.86
CA SER A 191 -19.03 19.36 -8.63
C SER A 191 -17.75 18.57 -8.37
N GLY A 192 -17.62 18.00 -7.17
CA GLY A 192 -16.50 17.10 -6.89
C GLY A 192 -16.51 15.87 -7.80
N ASP A 193 -17.67 15.34 -8.13
CA ASP A 193 -17.81 14.17 -9.00
C ASP A 193 -17.37 14.48 -10.43
N ASP A 194 -17.79 15.65 -10.97
CA ASP A 194 -17.35 16.10 -12.31
C ASP A 194 -15.81 16.23 -12.38
N LEU A 195 -15.19 16.75 -11.33
CA LEU A 195 -13.73 16.94 -11.27
C LEU A 195 -12.95 15.66 -11.02
N ARG A 196 -13.61 14.59 -10.62
CA ARG A 196 -12.97 13.27 -10.43
C ARG A 196 -13.23 12.29 -11.56
N GLU A 197 -14.07 12.65 -12.53
CA GLU A 197 -14.26 11.83 -13.73
C GLU A 197 -12.90 11.65 -14.45
N GLY A 198 -12.55 10.41 -14.77
CA GLY A 198 -11.29 10.05 -15.42
C GLY A 198 -10.04 10.07 -14.53
N ILE A 199 -10.17 10.39 -13.24
CA ILE A 199 -9.01 10.39 -12.34
C ILE A 199 -8.63 8.97 -11.92
N THR A 200 -7.34 8.70 -11.93
CA THR A 200 -6.73 7.61 -11.16
C THR A 200 -5.89 8.25 -10.07
N ALA A 201 -6.18 7.96 -8.81
CA ALA A 201 -5.44 8.52 -7.68
C ALA A 201 -5.15 7.47 -6.60
N ILE A 202 -4.04 7.66 -5.91
CA ILE A 202 -3.65 6.85 -4.76
C ILE A 202 -3.35 7.80 -3.61
N VAL A 203 -3.96 7.55 -2.46
CA VAL A 203 -3.77 8.32 -1.23
C VAL A 203 -3.20 7.38 -0.18
N SER A 204 -1.98 7.63 0.26
CA SER A 204 -1.30 6.84 1.30
C SER A 204 -1.02 7.72 2.52
N MET A 205 -1.43 7.26 3.70
CA MET A 205 -1.20 7.92 4.97
C MET A 205 -0.44 7.00 5.92
N ARG A 206 0.59 7.50 6.56
CA ARG A 206 1.30 6.84 7.67
C ARG A 206 1.11 7.65 8.94
N LEU A 207 0.76 6.95 10.01
CA LEU A 207 0.50 7.54 11.32
C LEU A 207 0.81 6.53 12.43
N PRO A 208 1.24 7.01 13.62
CA PRO A 208 1.66 6.14 14.72
C PRO A 208 0.52 5.29 15.28
N ASP A 209 -0.66 5.91 15.48
CA ASP A 209 -1.82 5.28 16.11
C ASP A 209 -3.03 5.26 15.17
N PRO A 210 -3.10 4.32 14.18
CA PRO A 210 -4.21 4.25 13.26
C PRO A 210 -5.48 3.72 13.92
N SER A 211 -6.59 4.45 13.78
CA SER A 211 -7.93 4.04 14.19
C SER A 211 -8.76 3.65 12.98
N PHE A 212 -9.41 2.49 13.04
CA PHE A 212 -10.25 1.96 11.97
C PHE A 212 -11.65 1.63 12.48
N ASN A 213 -12.62 1.56 11.55
CA ASN A 213 -14.01 1.22 11.85
C ASN A 213 -14.21 -0.23 12.32
N ASN A 214 -13.32 -1.15 11.91
CA ASN A 214 -13.41 -2.58 12.19
C ASN A 214 -12.03 -3.26 12.16
N GLN A 215 -11.99 -4.55 12.49
CA GLN A 215 -10.75 -5.36 12.51
C GLN A 215 -10.17 -5.59 11.10
N THR A 216 -11.00 -5.55 10.07
CA THR A 216 -10.56 -5.67 8.66
C THR A 216 -9.93 -4.38 8.12
N LYS A 217 -10.00 -3.28 8.91
CA LYS A 217 -9.35 -1.98 8.64
C LYS A 217 -9.83 -1.33 7.33
N GLU A 218 -11.12 -1.47 7.06
CA GLU A 218 -11.71 -1.01 5.80
C GLU A 218 -11.77 0.50 5.67
N LYS A 219 -11.88 1.23 6.80
CA LYS A 219 -12.00 2.69 6.81
C LYS A 219 -11.13 3.31 7.90
N LEU A 220 -10.28 4.28 7.53
CA LEU A 220 -9.48 5.07 8.47
C LEU A 220 -10.34 6.16 9.10
N LEU A 221 -10.27 6.32 10.44
CA LEU A 221 -11.12 7.24 11.19
C LEU A 221 -10.39 8.44 11.82
N ASN A 222 -9.08 8.48 11.77
CA ASN A 222 -8.24 9.52 12.37
C ASN A 222 -8.55 10.93 11.82
N PRO A 223 -9.10 11.88 12.60
CA PRO A 223 -9.43 13.22 12.10
C PRO A 223 -8.21 14.02 11.63
N GLU A 224 -7.06 13.83 12.29
CA GLU A 224 -5.81 14.47 11.92
C GLU A 224 -5.35 14.14 10.50
N ALA A 225 -5.69 12.94 10.00
CA ALA A 225 -5.36 12.52 8.64
C ALA A 225 -6.09 13.37 7.58
N GLU A 226 -7.36 13.74 7.83
CA GLU A 226 -8.11 14.63 6.93
C GLU A 226 -7.46 16.00 6.83
N THR A 227 -7.13 16.59 7.97
CA THR A 227 -6.51 17.92 8.05
C THR A 227 -5.14 17.92 7.38
N PHE A 228 -4.32 16.90 7.68
CA PHE A 228 -2.96 16.79 7.15
C PHE A 228 -2.93 16.66 5.63
N VAL A 229 -3.74 15.74 5.08
CA VAL A 229 -3.86 15.55 3.62
C VAL A 229 -4.44 16.78 2.94
N SER A 230 -5.48 17.40 3.51
CA SER A 230 -6.05 18.64 2.98
C SER A 230 -5.02 19.76 2.88
N LYS A 231 -4.22 19.95 3.93
CA LYS A 231 -3.15 20.95 3.95
C LYS A 231 -2.11 20.67 2.84
N MET A 232 -1.59 19.45 2.78
CA MET A 232 -0.63 19.03 1.76
C MET A 232 -1.13 19.30 0.34
N VAL A 233 -2.37 18.88 0.03
CA VAL A 233 -2.98 19.07 -1.29
C VAL A 233 -3.17 20.57 -1.59
N SER A 234 -3.63 21.36 -0.60
CA SER A 234 -3.79 22.80 -0.76
C SER A 234 -2.48 23.50 -1.10
N GLU A 235 -1.41 23.18 -0.40
CA GLU A 235 -0.10 23.80 -0.58
C GLU A 235 0.53 23.44 -1.93
N GLN A 236 0.37 22.20 -2.39
CA GLN A 236 1.06 21.70 -3.58
C GLN A 236 0.26 21.80 -4.88
N LEU A 237 -1.07 22.00 -4.81
CA LEU A 237 -1.91 22.30 -5.99
C LEU A 237 -2.20 23.81 -6.14
N SER A 238 -1.73 24.68 -5.24
CA SER A 238 -1.98 26.13 -5.30
C SER A 238 -0.93 26.90 -6.10
N LEU A 239 -0.28 26.27 -7.06
CA LEU A 239 0.74 26.88 -7.92
C LEU A 239 0.17 27.77 -9.03
#